data_40ebd705027c4012b0d14a468e56e6e8
#
_entry.id   40ebd705027c4012b0d14a468e56e6e8
#
_cell.length_a   1.000
_cell.length_b   1.000
_cell.length_c   1.000
_cell.angle_alpha   90.00
_cell.angle_beta   90.00
_cell.angle_gamma   90.00
#
_symmetry.space_group_name_H-M   'P 1'
#
loop_
_entity.id
_entity.type
_entity.pdbx_description
1 polymer ?
#
loop_
_entity_poly.entity_id
_entity_poly.type
_entity_poly.pdbx_seq_one_letter_code
_entity_poly.pdbx_strand_id
1 'polypeptide(L)'
;VVPRHEVLPHVAALLLAAGISGASAQSAKELYGNDIYWNATPNDVNNLLKSMKTEVDANFQMDARRMSEVSPNPEQNPVLFRSGHYNFSYTPEQREKLRKYLLDGGMIIYNTGLGSQPFYNSVVRELKEIFPEQPLQRLTSDHPIFHSYYDVDKVQYTQAVRQAGFRGDEPWIEAVEINCRVVALVSRWCMAVGWQGTVQEDWQAYQPDSAFRIGVNILNYASSMRAWAKNAAQAMKFADKLKAYSDSVSMTQVVYDGVWKTRHAGLPVMLQTFNARTGIPVKFALKELRLSEAGIYDSPILYMTGHEHFELSSEDKASLKKYIENGGLLFAESCCGRKGFDAAFKAMITSIFPSKKLDRIPLDSILFKEPNEIKAVGVTEGLMQESGGKARTEPALFGMDFGGHYGVIYSPFGLAGGWEMSQSPYARGINDSGALHLGQNILMYSLTN
;
A
#
# COMPACT_ATOMS: atom_id res chain seq x y z
N VAL A 1 -10.34 -29.41 -10.67
CA VAL A 1 -8.89 -29.45 -10.93
C VAL A 1 -8.62 -28.37 -11.97
N VAL A 2 -8.19 -27.20 -11.52
CA VAL A 2 -7.83 -26.06 -12.38
C VAL A 2 -6.49 -26.40 -13.08
N PRO A 3 -6.33 -26.12 -14.37
CA PRO A 3 -5.07 -26.40 -15.05
C PRO A 3 -3.92 -25.60 -14.40
N ARG A 4 -2.79 -26.26 -14.12
CA ARG A 4 -1.58 -25.68 -13.50
C ARG A 4 -0.97 -24.48 -14.25
N HIS A 5 -1.50 -24.10 -15.41
CA HIS A 5 -0.97 -23.03 -16.26
C HIS A 5 -1.37 -21.61 -15.83
N GLU A 6 -2.29 -21.45 -14.86
CA GLU A 6 -2.72 -20.14 -14.35
C GLU A 6 -1.99 -19.70 -13.07
N VAL A 7 -1.03 -20.51 -12.59
CA VAL A 7 -0.22 -20.18 -11.41
C VAL A 7 1.02 -19.42 -11.85
N LEU A 8 1.22 -18.22 -11.35
CA LEU A 8 2.43 -17.45 -11.62
C LEU A 8 3.66 -18.19 -11.06
N PRO A 9 4.64 -18.61 -11.89
CA PRO A 9 5.78 -19.42 -11.44
C PRO A 9 6.65 -18.78 -10.37
N HIS A 10 6.46 -17.49 -10.09
CA HIS A 10 7.28 -16.68 -9.19
C HIS A 10 6.82 -16.68 -7.74
N VAL A 11 5.60 -17.11 -7.46
CA VAL A 11 5.03 -17.17 -6.10
C VAL A 11 5.70 -18.24 -5.26
N ALA A 12 6.07 -19.37 -5.86
CA ALA A 12 6.84 -20.41 -5.19
C ALA A 12 8.24 -19.91 -4.75
N ALA A 13 8.88 -19.03 -5.54
CA ALA A 13 10.17 -18.44 -5.21
C ALA A 13 10.04 -17.40 -4.06
N LEU A 14 8.97 -16.62 -4.02
CA LEU A 14 8.70 -15.66 -2.93
C LEU A 14 8.42 -16.38 -1.60
N LEU A 15 7.70 -17.49 -1.62
CA LEU A 15 7.45 -18.31 -0.42
C LEU A 15 8.74 -18.98 0.08
N LEU A 16 9.62 -19.44 -0.82
CA LEU A 16 10.93 -20.02 -0.48
C LEU A 16 11.89 -18.93 0.06
N ALA A 17 11.88 -17.72 -0.52
CA ALA A 17 12.68 -16.60 -0.04
C ALA A 17 12.21 -16.07 1.33
N ALA A 18 10.92 -16.21 1.65
CA ALA A 18 10.35 -15.84 2.94
C ALA A 18 10.64 -16.85 4.07
N GLY A 19 11.34 -17.97 3.79
CA GLY A 19 11.71 -18.98 4.79
C GLY A 19 10.51 -19.76 5.38
N ILE A 20 9.41 -19.89 4.64
CA ILE A 20 8.15 -20.50 5.11
C ILE A 20 8.14 -22.02 4.91
N SER A 21 9.28 -22.65 4.65
CA SER A 21 9.36 -24.12 4.65
C SER A 21 9.26 -24.64 6.09
N GLY A 22 8.08 -25.14 6.46
CA GLY A 22 7.84 -25.87 7.71
C GLY A 22 7.29 -25.08 8.89
N ALA A 23 7.09 -23.76 8.82
CA ALA A 23 6.48 -22.99 9.88
C ALA A 23 4.96 -22.99 9.77
N SER A 24 4.27 -23.52 10.77
CA SER A 24 2.82 -23.41 10.93
C SER A 24 2.47 -21.96 11.27
N ALA A 25 1.82 -21.23 10.36
CA ALA A 25 1.26 -19.93 10.66
C ALA A 25 -0.11 -20.09 11.34
N GLN A 26 -0.32 -19.45 12.48
CA GLN A 26 -1.60 -19.46 13.19
C GLN A 26 -2.45 -18.26 12.75
N SER A 27 -3.68 -18.53 12.30
CA SER A 27 -4.70 -17.50 12.07
C SER A 27 -5.70 -17.57 13.22
N ALA A 28 -6.35 -16.46 13.56
CA ALA A 28 -7.39 -16.46 14.58
C ALA A 28 -8.71 -15.95 14.02
N LYS A 29 -9.78 -16.75 14.20
CA LYS A 29 -11.17 -16.32 14.00
C LYS A 29 -11.66 -15.63 15.26
N GLU A 30 -12.10 -14.38 15.14
CA GLU A 30 -12.55 -13.62 16.31
C GLU A 30 -13.88 -14.16 16.85
N LEU A 31 -13.86 -14.58 18.10
CA LEU A 31 -14.99 -15.05 18.86
C LEU A 31 -15.67 -13.88 19.59
N TYR A 32 -16.94 -13.62 19.30
CA TYR A 32 -17.72 -12.58 19.95
C TYR A 32 -19.20 -12.95 20.05
N GLY A 33 -19.89 -12.48 21.08
CA GLY A 33 -21.30 -12.81 21.29
C GLY A 33 -21.53 -14.31 21.50
N ASN A 34 -22.51 -14.86 20.78
CA ASN A 34 -22.79 -16.29 20.70
C ASN A 34 -22.48 -16.84 19.30
N ASP A 35 -22.57 -18.15 19.09
CA ASP A 35 -22.15 -18.83 17.87
C ASP A 35 -22.83 -18.31 16.59
N ILE A 36 -24.07 -17.86 16.65
CA ILE A 36 -24.77 -17.30 15.49
C ILE A 36 -24.19 -15.96 15.02
N TYR A 37 -23.42 -15.27 15.85
CA TYR A 37 -22.81 -13.99 15.51
C TYR A 37 -21.48 -14.16 14.79
N TRP A 38 -20.59 -15.00 15.34
CA TRP A 38 -19.22 -15.10 14.83
C TRP A 38 -18.96 -16.36 14.00
N ASN A 39 -19.78 -17.40 14.13
CA ASN A 39 -19.55 -18.72 13.55
C ASN A 39 -20.75 -19.26 12.72
N ALA A 40 -21.48 -18.36 12.06
CA ALA A 40 -22.58 -18.73 11.17
C ALA A 40 -22.15 -19.67 10.03
N THR A 41 -20.87 -19.65 9.68
CA THR A 41 -20.21 -20.53 8.71
C THR A 41 -19.06 -21.26 9.39
N PRO A 42 -19.31 -22.40 10.11
CA PRO A 42 -18.34 -23.00 11.01
C PRO A 42 -17.12 -23.64 10.33
N ASN A 43 -17.22 -24.03 9.06
CA ASN A 43 -16.14 -24.66 8.30
C ASN A 43 -15.46 -23.70 7.30
N ASP A 44 -15.87 -22.46 7.20
CA ASP A 44 -15.41 -21.48 6.21
C ASP A 44 -13.87 -21.39 6.16
N VAL A 45 -13.26 -20.94 7.24
CA VAL A 45 -11.79 -20.77 7.33
C VAL A 45 -11.06 -22.10 7.22
N ASN A 46 -11.59 -23.18 7.85
CA ASN A 46 -10.97 -24.50 7.76
C ASN A 46 -10.92 -25.04 6.34
N ASN A 47 -11.99 -24.82 5.54
CA ASN A 47 -12.01 -25.20 4.14
C ASN A 47 -11.02 -24.36 3.32
N LEU A 48 -10.95 -23.03 3.57
CA LEU A 48 -9.96 -22.18 2.93
C LEU A 48 -8.52 -22.63 3.27
N LEU A 49 -8.23 -22.96 4.53
CA LEU A 49 -6.90 -23.44 4.94
C LEU A 49 -6.53 -24.79 4.32
N LYS A 50 -7.51 -25.67 4.10
CA LYS A 50 -7.28 -26.92 3.32
C LYS A 50 -6.89 -26.61 1.88
N SER A 51 -7.54 -25.62 1.23
CA SER A 51 -7.13 -25.19 -0.11
C SER A 51 -5.72 -24.60 -0.10
N MET A 52 -5.36 -23.79 0.89
CA MET A 52 -3.99 -23.26 1.04
C MET A 52 -2.95 -24.41 1.11
N LYS A 53 -3.22 -25.46 1.87
CA LYS A 53 -2.34 -26.62 1.95
C LYS A 53 -2.21 -27.35 0.61
N THR A 54 -3.31 -27.50 -0.10
CA THR A 54 -3.35 -28.25 -1.38
C THR A 54 -2.72 -27.47 -2.53
N GLU A 55 -3.01 -26.17 -2.61
CA GLU A 55 -2.64 -25.32 -3.75
C GLU A 55 -1.24 -24.71 -3.56
N VAL A 56 -0.93 -24.21 -2.37
CA VAL A 56 0.25 -23.40 -2.07
C VAL A 56 1.30 -24.16 -1.26
N ASP A 57 0.99 -25.38 -0.79
CA ASP A 57 1.80 -26.16 0.14
C ASP A 57 2.13 -25.40 1.46
N ALA A 58 1.20 -24.54 1.89
CA ALA A 58 1.34 -23.74 3.10
C ALA A 58 0.46 -24.30 4.22
N ASN A 59 1.05 -24.55 5.38
CA ASN A 59 0.35 -25.10 6.52
C ASN A 59 -0.07 -23.98 7.49
N PHE A 60 -1.37 -23.67 7.49
CA PHE A 60 -1.98 -22.72 8.42
C PHE A 60 -2.86 -23.44 9.43
N GLN A 61 -2.91 -22.91 10.62
CA GLN A 61 -3.84 -23.33 11.67
C GLN A 61 -4.74 -22.19 12.06
N MET A 62 -5.96 -22.46 12.49
CA MET A 62 -6.90 -21.47 12.96
C MET A 62 -7.33 -21.78 14.40
N ASP A 63 -7.29 -20.76 15.25
CA ASP A 63 -7.86 -20.77 16.57
C ASP A 63 -9.07 -19.81 16.65
N ALA A 64 -10.08 -20.16 17.42
CA ALA A 64 -11.12 -19.21 17.80
C ALA A 64 -10.69 -18.47 19.08
N ARG A 65 -10.61 -17.13 19.04
CA ARG A 65 -10.15 -16.32 20.17
C ARG A 65 -10.98 -15.04 20.34
N ARG A 66 -11.20 -14.63 21.56
CA ARG A 66 -11.75 -13.30 21.86
C ARG A 66 -10.69 -12.24 21.57
N MET A 67 -11.13 -11.03 21.23
CA MET A 67 -10.19 -9.91 21.01
C MET A 67 -9.29 -9.64 22.23
N SER A 68 -9.79 -9.86 23.44
CA SER A 68 -8.99 -9.76 24.67
C SER A 68 -7.84 -10.77 24.74
N GLU A 69 -8.01 -11.95 24.14
CA GLU A 69 -7.07 -13.08 24.17
C GLU A 69 -6.07 -13.04 23.00
N VAL A 70 -6.35 -12.26 21.95
CA VAL A 70 -5.44 -12.08 20.82
C VAL A 70 -4.14 -11.48 21.32
N SER A 71 -3.01 -12.10 20.95
CA SER A 71 -1.69 -11.56 21.27
C SER A 71 -1.48 -10.22 20.56
N PRO A 72 -0.92 -9.19 21.22
CA PRO A 72 -0.49 -7.98 20.55
C PRO A 72 0.73 -8.21 19.63
N ASN A 73 1.38 -9.37 19.74
CA ASN A 73 2.48 -9.78 18.86
C ASN A 73 1.91 -10.54 17.64
N PRO A 74 1.96 -9.95 16.43
CA PRO A 74 1.42 -10.57 15.21
C PRO A 74 2.21 -11.83 14.77
N GLU A 75 3.37 -12.13 15.36
CA GLU A 75 4.06 -13.40 15.10
C GLU A 75 3.27 -14.61 15.57
N GLN A 76 2.45 -14.46 16.61
CA GLN A 76 1.60 -15.53 17.10
C GLN A 76 0.31 -15.72 16.30
N ASN A 77 -0.30 -14.61 15.89
CA ASN A 77 -1.50 -14.63 15.04
C ASN A 77 -1.34 -13.57 13.94
N PRO A 78 -0.71 -13.87 12.81
CA PRO A 78 -0.46 -12.89 11.76
C PRO A 78 -1.72 -12.39 11.06
N VAL A 79 -2.79 -13.20 11.05
CA VAL A 79 -4.06 -12.87 10.41
C VAL A 79 -5.21 -13.09 11.39
N LEU A 80 -6.03 -12.07 11.57
CA LEU A 80 -7.32 -12.15 12.26
C LEU A 80 -8.43 -12.18 11.22
N PHE A 81 -9.48 -12.95 11.49
CA PHE A 81 -10.68 -13.01 10.68
C PHE A 81 -11.92 -12.74 11.53
N ARG A 82 -12.70 -11.73 11.12
CA ARG A 82 -13.99 -11.41 11.73
C ARG A 82 -15.10 -11.45 10.70
N SER A 83 -16.06 -12.32 10.88
CA SER A 83 -17.28 -12.38 10.08
C SER A 83 -18.48 -11.97 10.91
N GLY A 84 -19.48 -11.33 10.33
CA GLY A 84 -20.64 -10.93 11.08
C GLY A 84 -21.81 -10.37 10.28
N HIS A 85 -22.97 -10.31 10.94
CA HIS A 85 -24.24 -9.85 10.38
C HIS A 85 -24.83 -8.64 11.12
N TYR A 86 -24.38 -8.40 12.37
CA TYR A 86 -24.99 -7.41 13.25
C TYR A 86 -24.05 -6.25 13.53
N ASN A 87 -24.62 -5.15 14.01
CA ASN A 87 -23.87 -4.02 14.51
C ASN A 87 -22.93 -4.45 15.65
N PHE A 88 -21.74 -3.89 15.66
CA PHE A 88 -20.80 -4.03 16.76
C PHE A 88 -20.02 -2.74 17.01
N SER A 89 -19.35 -2.68 18.13
CA SER A 89 -18.39 -1.63 18.48
C SER A 89 -17.27 -2.24 19.31
N TYR A 90 -16.04 -1.78 19.08
CA TYR A 90 -14.91 -2.07 19.95
C TYR A 90 -14.86 -1.10 21.13
N THR A 91 -14.36 -1.55 22.27
CA THR A 91 -14.02 -0.63 23.36
C THR A 91 -12.78 0.18 22.98
N PRO A 92 -12.52 1.33 23.63
CA PRO A 92 -11.29 2.10 23.39
C PRO A 92 -10.02 1.25 23.52
N GLU A 93 -9.96 0.39 24.55
CA GLU A 93 -8.81 -0.52 24.78
C GLU A 93 -8.66 -1.56 23.65
N GLN A 94 -9.77 -2.06 23.13
CA GLN A 94 -9.75 -2.99 21.99
C GLN A 94 -9.26 -2.29 20.71
N ARG A 95 -9.69 -1.03 20.47
CA ARG A 95 -9.21 -0.22 19.33
C ARG A 95 -7.71 0.03 19.43
N GLU A 96 -7.21 0.44 20.58
CA GLU A 96 -5.79 0.67 20.82
C GLU A 96 -4.96 -0.62 20.60
N LYS A 97 -5.42 -1.73 21.19
CA LYS A 97 -4.79 -3.02 21.02
C LYS A 97 -4.76 -3.46 19.56
N LEU A 98 -5.89 -3.33 18.85
CA LEU A 98 -5.98 -3.68 17.44
C LEU A 98 -5.10 -2.77 16.57
N ARG A 99 -5.11 -1.46 16.81
CA ARG A 99 -4.22 -0.52 16.13
C ARG A 99 -2.75 -0.93 16.28
N LYS A 100 -2.33 -1.19 17.51
CA LYS A 100 -0.95 -1.62 17.79
C LYS A 100 -0.62 -2.92 17.06
N TYR A 101 -1.49 -3.93 17.14
CA TYR A 101 -1.32 -5.20 16.46
C TYR A 101 -1.16 -5.03 14.94
N LEU A 102 -2.00 -4.19 14.32
CA LEU A 102 -1.97 -3.92 12.89
C LEU A 102 -0.70 -3.15 12.46
N LEU A 103 -0.26 -2.17 13.25
CA LEU A 103 0.98 -1.43 13.01
C LEU A 103 2.22 -2.31 13.19
N ASP A 104 2.23 -3.24 14.13
CA ASP A 104 3.33 -4.16 14.39
C ASP A 104 3.43 -5.33 13.38
N GLY A 105 2.55 -5.37 12.36
CA GLY A 105 2.66 -6.31 11.24
C GLY A 105 1.49 -7.27 11.06
N GLY A 106 0.49 -7.22 11.94
CA GLY A 106 -0.74 -8.02 11.82
C GLY A 106 -1.65 -7.56 10.69
N MET A 107 -2.58 -8.40 10.30
CA MET A 107 -3.63 -8.12 9.33
C MET A 107 -4.98 -8.59 9.87
N ILE A 108 -6.05 -7.81 9.64
CA ILE A 108 -7.42 -8.24 9.94
C ILE A 108 -8.27 -8.27 8.66
N ILE A 109 -9.08 -9.31 8.55
CA ILE A 109 -10.03 -9.52 7.45
C ILE A 109 -11.44 -9.42 8.03
N TYR A 110 -12.23 -8.48 7.55
CA TYR A 110 -13.65 -8.36 7.85
C TYR A 110 -14.46 -8.92 6.70
N ASN A 111 -15.27 -9.93 6.98
CA ASN A 111 -16.21 -10.51 6.03
C ASN A 111 -17.63 -10.09 6.37
N THR A 112 -18.25 -9.34 5.48
CA THR A 112 -19.64 -8.90 5.64
C THR A 112 -20.58 -10.06 5.37
N GLY A 113 -21.11 -10.66 6.43
CA GLY A 113 -21.99 -11.83 6.34
C GLY A 113 -23.23 -11.52 5.52
N LEU A 114 -23.44 -12.25 4.42
CA LEU A 114 -24.53 -12.10 3.46
C LEU A 114 -24.75 -10.64 2.97
N GLY A 115 -23.69 -9.83 2.96
CA GLY A 115 -23.77 -8.43 2.55
C GLY A 115 -24.39 -7.49 3.58
N SER A 116 -24.44 -7.87 4.87
CA SER A 116 -25.09 -7.11 5.94
C SER A 116 -24.60 -5.66 6.03
N GLN A 117 -25.48 -4.71 5.72
CA GLN A 117 -25.18 -3.29 5.84
C GLN A 117 -24.88 -2.84 7.27
N PRO A 118 -25.61 -3.31 8.33
CA PRO A 118 -25.28 -2.97 9.71
C PRO A 118 -23.86 -3.36 10.13
N PHE A 119 -23.41 -4.56 9.78
CA PHE A 119 -22.06 -5.00 10.06
C PHE A 119 -21.03 -4.17 9.28
N TYR A 120 -21.24 -3.98 7.98
CA TYR A 120 -20.35 -3.18 7.14
C TYR A 120 -20.19 -1.75 7.67
N ASN A 121 -21.29 -1.07 8.02
CA ASN A 121 -21.26 0.27 8.60
C ASN A 121 -20.48 0.32 9.91
N SER A 122 -20.57 -0.74 10.72
CA SER A 122 -19.78 -0.84 11.95
C SER A 122 -18.30 -0.97 11.66
N VAL A 123 -17.90 -1.79 10.69
CA VAL A 123 -16.50 -1.92 10.26
C VAL A 123 -15.95 -0.58 9.78
N VAL A 124 -16.67 0.11 8.90
CA VAL A 124 -16.25 1.43 8.38
C VAL A 124 -16.03 2.43 9.51
N ARG A 125 -16.97 2.50 10.46
CA ARG A 125 -16.86 3.37 11.64
C ARG A 125 -15.65 3.01 12.50
N GLU A 126 -15.49 1.72 12.84
CA GLU A 126 -14.40 1.26 13.70
C GLU A 126 -13.03 1.49 13.06
N LEU A 127 -12.88 1.26 11.74
CA LEU A 127 -11.63 1.52 11.04
C LEU A 127 -11.30 3.02 10.99
N LYS A 128 -12.30 3.90 10.83
CA LYS A 128 -12.10 5.35 10.90
C LYS A 128 -11.66 5.82 12.30
N GLU A 129 -12.18 5.19 13.37
CA GLU A 129 -11.76 5.46 14.75
C GLU A 129 -10.34 4.95 15.03
N ILE A 130 -9.98 3.77 14.46
CA ILE A 130 -8.65 3.17 14.64
C ILE A 130 -7.59 3.91 13.84
N PHE A 131 -7.89 4.31 12.60
CA PHE A 131 -6.99 4.97 11.66
C PHE A 131 -7.62 6.22 11.05
N PRO A 132 -7.82 7.30 11.82
CA PRO A 132 -8.42 8.53 11.32
C PRO A 132 -7.57 9.19 10.23
N GLU A 133 -6.26 8.91 10.21
CA GLU A 133 -5.29 9.42 9.25
C GLU A 133 -5.24 8.64 7.92
N GLN A 134 -5.88 7.45 7.86
CA GLN A 134 -5.86 6.59 6.67
C GLN A 134 -7.27 6.24 6.22
N PRO A 135 -7.66 6.55 5.00
CA PRO A 135 -8.98 6.23 4.50
C PRO A 135 -9.12 4.72 4.21
N LEU A 136 -10.33 4.20 4.44
CA LEU A 136 -10.74 2.93 3.85
C LEU A 136 -11.00 3.16 2.36
N GLN A 137 -10.27 2.48 1.48
CA GLN A 137 -10.39 2.64 0.03
C GLN A 137 -10.64 1.32 -0.66
N ARG A 138 -11.38 1.35 -1.77
CA ARG A 138 -11.54 0.20 -2.64
C ARG A 138 -10.23 -0.05 -3.37
N LEU A 139 -9.76 -1.30 -3.32
CA LEU A 139 -8.56 -1.71 -4.06
C LEU A 139 -8.87 -1.80 -5.55
N THR A 140 -7.95 -1.30 -6.37
CA THR A 140 -8.00 -1.41 -7.82
C THR A 140 -7.58 -2.81 -8.28
N SER A 141 -7.97 -3.22 -9.48
CA SER A 141 -7.70 -4.57 -10.00
C SER A 141 -6.21 -4.89 -10.13
N ASP A 142 -5.33 -3.87 -10.24
CA ASP A 142 -3.87 -4.03 -10.29
C ASP A 142 -3.23 -4.18 -8.89
N HIS A 143 -4.03 -4.21 -7.82
CA HIS A 143 -3.48 -4.37 -6.47
C HIS A 143 -2.85 -5.77 -6.31
N PRO A 144 -1.63 -5.88 -5.73
CA PRO A 144 -0.90 -7.15 -5.59
C PRO A 144 -1.68 -8.27 -4.91
N ILE A 145 -2.65 -7.95 -4.06
CA ILE A 145 -3.50 -8.94 -3.38
C ILE A 145 -4.32 -9.79 -4.36
N PHE A 146 -4.66 -9.22 -5.53
CA PHE A 146 -5.41 -9.95 -6.57
C PHE A 146 -4.52 -10.81 -7.47
N HIS A 147 -3.18 -10.66 -7.36
CA HIS A 147 -2.18 -11.33 -8.19
C HIS A 147 -1.13 -12.07 -7.36
N SER A 148 -1.38 -12.27 -6.07
CA SER A 148 -0.36 -12.86 -5.18
C SER A 148 -0.16 -14.36 -5.38
N TYR A 149 -1.15 -15.07 -5.93
CA TYR A 149 -1.09 -16.48 -6.33
C TYR A 149 -1.87 -16.74 -7.61
N TYR A 150 -3.15 -16.40 -7.65
CA TYR A 150 -4.00 -16.41 -8.84
C TYR A 150 -4.10 -15.01 -9.42
N ASP A 151 -4.22 -14.89 -10.74
CA ASP A 151 -4.71 -13.67 -11.38
C ASP A 151 -6.23 -13.60 -11.23
N VAL A 152 -6.72 -12.66 -10.42
CA VAL A 152 -8.15 -12.48 -10.13
C VAL A 152 -8.61 -11.11 -10.61
N ASP A 153 -8.66 -10.94 -11.93
CA ASP A 153 -9.21 -9.73 -12.55
C ASP A 153 -10.74 -9.70 -12.46
N LYS A 154 -11.36 -10.89 -12.51
CA LYS A 154 -12.81 -11.06 -12.55
C LYS A 154 -13.28 -12.11 -11.58
N VAL A 155 -14.48 -11.88 -11.05
CA VAL A 155 -15.16 -12.77 -10.10
C VAL A 155 -16.63 -12.95 -10.47
N GLN A 156 -17.19 -14.05 -9.98
CA GLN A 156 -18.61 -14.32 -10.10
C GLN A 156 -19.31 -14.02 -8.78
N TYR A 157 -20.41 -13.31 -8.89
CA TYR A 157 -21.30 -12.96 -7.79
C TYR A 157 -22.63 -13.67 -7.90
N THR A 158 -23.33 -13.82 -6.79
CA THR A 158 -24.71 -14.26 -6.74
C THR A 158 -25.67 -13.25 -7.37
N GLN A 159 -26.89 -13.69 -7.69
CA GLN A 159 -27.91 -12.82 -8.25
C GLN A 159 -28.30 -11.66 -7.31
N ALA A 160 -28.31 -11.90 -5.99
CA ALA A 160 -28.63 -10.88 -5.00
C ALA A 160 -27.65 -9.69 -5.03
N VAL A 161 -26.36 -9.90 -5.36
CA VAL A 161 -25.38 -8.81 -5.54
C VAL A 161 -25.77 -7.96 -6.75
N ARG A 162 -26.22 -8.59 -7.85
CA ARG A 162 -26.69 -7.89 -9.05
C ARG A 162 -27.98 -7.08 -8.78
N GLN A 163 -28.88 -7.64 -7.99
CA GLN A 163 -30.11 -6.96 -7.54
C GLN A 163 -29.81 -5.79 -6.60
N ALA A 164 -28.75 -5.86 -5.79
CA ALA A 164 -28.26 -4.76 -4.97
C ALA A 164 -27.62 -3.61 -5.77
N GLY A 165 -27.57 -3.73 -7.11
CA GLY A 165 -27.13 -2.66 -8.01
C GLY A 165 -25.67 -2.77 -8.47
N PHE A 166 -24.87 -3.69 -7.96
CA PHE A 166 -23.52 -3.88 -8.45
C PHE A 166 -23.50 -4.68 -9.75
N ARG A 167 -22.96 -4.07 -10.83
CA ARG A 167 -22.92 -4.64 -12.18
C ARG A 167 -21.54 -5.09 -12.63
N GLY A 168 -20.48 -4.68 -11.89
CA GLY A 168 -19.11 -5.05 -12.19
C GLY A 168 -18.82 -6.54 -11.94
N ASP A 169 -17.77 -7.05 -12.52
CA ASP A 169 -17.25 -8.41 -12.32
C ASP A 169 -15.85 -8.42 -11.66
N GLU A 170 -15.30 -7.24 -11.34
CA GLU A 170 -14.09 -7.10 -10.56
C GLU A 170 -14.33 -7.36 -9.06
N PRO A 171 -13.34 -7.83 -8.29
CA PRO A 171 -13.46 -8.01 -6.85
C PRO A 171 -13.83 -6.70 -6.13
N TRP A 172 -14.80 -6.75 -5.22
CA TRP A 172 -15.09 -5.61 -4.34
C TRP A 172 -14.46 -5.84 -2.98
N ILE A 173 -13.23 -5.44 -2.85
CA ILE A 173 -12.46 -5.46 -1.60
C ILE A 173 -12.04 -4.02 -1.30
N GLU A 174 -12.23 -3.62 -0.06
CA GLU A 174 -11.77 -2.34 0.47
C GLU A 174 -10.68 -2.60 1.50
N ALA A 175 -9.75 -1.66 1.66
CA ALA A 175 -8.65 -1.83 2.59
C ALA A 175 -8.19 -0.51 3.22
N VAL A 176 -7.62 -0.62 4.42
CA VAL A 176 -6.73 0.37 4.99
C VAL A 176 -5.31 -0.11 4.73
N GLU A 177 -4.52 0.73 4.07
CA GLU A 177 -3.10 0.45 3.81
C GLU A 177 -2.20 1.34 4.68
N ILE A 178 -1.18 0.74 5.27
CA ILE A 178 -0.13 1.45 6.02
C ILE A 178 1.23 0.93 5.54
N ASN A 179 2.14 1.82 5.19
CA ASN A 179 3.44 1.47 4.64
C ASN A 179 3.36 0.49 3.46
N CYS A 180 2.50 0.78 2.47
CA CYS A 180 2.28 -0.08 1.30
C CYS A 180 1.82 -1.52 1.64
N ARG A 181 1.18 -1.72 2.77
CA ARG A 181 0.66 -3.00 3.21
C ARG A 181 -0.80 -2.87 3.61
N VAL A 182 -1.63 -3.77 3.14
CA VAL A 182 -3.00 -3.93 3.65
C VAL A 182 -2.91 -4.38 5.12
N VAL A 183 -3.41 -3.55 6.03
CA VAL A 183 -3.49 -3.86 7.46
C VAL A 183 -4.89 -4.32 7.84
N ALA A 184 -5.93 -3.75 7.24
CA ALA A 184 -7.31 -4.16 7.41
C ALA A 184 -7.98 -4.31 6.04
N LEU A 185 -8.61 -5.43 5.81
CA LEU A 185 -9.32 -5.75 4.59
C LEU A 185 -10.81 -5.92 4.89
N VAL A 186 -11.66 -5.35 4.05
CA VAL A 186 -13.12 -5.45 4.17
C VAL A 186 -13.67 -6.03 2.88
N SER A 187 -14.29 -7.21 2.97
CA SER A 187 -15.08 -7.75 1.88
C SER A 187 -16.51 -7.27 1.99
N ARG A 188 -16.95 -6.46 1.03
CA ARG A 188 -18.33 -5.94 0.98
C ARG A 188 -19.37 -7.04 0.79
N TRP A 189 -19.00 -8.07 0.00
CA TRP A 189 -19.83 -9.24 -0.27
C TRP A 189 -19.27 -10.45 0.46
N CYS A 190 -20.13 -11.38 0.86
CA CYS A 190 -19.74 -12.50 1.70
C CYS A 190 -18.82 -13.48 0.95
N MET A 191 -17.62 -13.71 1.48
CA MET A 191 -16.72 -14.78 1.04
C MET A 191 -16.93 -16.07 1.83
N ALA A 192 -17.28 -15.95 3.12
CA ALA A 192 -17.34 -17.08 4.04
C ALA A 192 -18.32 -18.18 3.62
N VAL A 193 -19.48 -17.84 3.05
CA VAL A 193 -20.43 -18.84 2.52
C VAL A 193 -19.87 -19.56 1.30
N GLY A 194 -19.04 -18.89 0.49
CA GLY A 194 -18.30 -19.50 -0.62
C GLY A 194 -17.28 -20.52 -0.08
N TRP A 195 -16.50 -20.17 0.93
CA TRP A 195 -15.56 -21.10 1.60
C TRP A 195 -16.27 -22.24 2.33
N GLN A 196 -17.47 -21.98 2.87
CA GLN A 196 -18.32 -23.02 3.46
C GLN A 196 -18.84 -24.01 2.40
N GLY A 197 -18.95 -23.57 1.13
CA GLY A 197 -19.52 -24.36 0.05
C GLY A 197 -21.05 -24.39 0.03
N THR A 198 -21.73 -23.40 0.62
CA THR A 198 -23.20 -23.34 0.78
C THR A 198 -23.78 -22.03 0.24
N VAL A 199 -23.38 -21.62 -0.95
CA VAL A 199 -23.87 -20.36 -1.55
C VAL A 199 -25.30 -20.55 -2.09
N GLN A 200 -26.15 -19.53 -1.87
CA GLN A 200 -27.49 -19.40 -2.45
C GLN A 200 -27.59 -18.08 -3.23
N GLU A 201 -28.38 -18.06 -4.30
CA GLU A 201 -28.46 -16.91 -5.21
C GLU A 201 -29.16 -15.67 -4.61
N ASP A 202 -29.93 -15.85 -3.55
CA ASP A 202 -30.57 -14.79 -2.76
C ASP A 202 -29.66 -14.19 -1.67
N TRP A 203 -28.44 -14.70 -1.49
CA TRP A 203 -27.44 -14.18 -0.57
C TRP A 203 -26.46 -13.26 -1.28
N GLN A 204 -26.11 -12.14 -0.71
CA GLN A 204 -25.10 -11.25 -1.27
C GLN A 204 -23.70 -11.78 -1.02
N ALA A 205 -23.19 -12.57 -1.97
CA ALA A 205 -21.94 -13.32 -1.82
C ALA A 205 -21.16 -13.47 -3.13
N TYR A 206 -19.90 -13.87 -3.01
CA TYR A 206 -19.16 -14.41 -4.14
C TYR A 206 -19.55 -15.87 -4.38
N GLN A 207 -19.49 -16.31 -5.63
CA GLN A 207 -19.57 -17.72 -5.97
C GLN A 207 -18.37 -18.49 -5.39
N PRO A 208 -18.49 -19.79 -5.08
CA PRO A 208 -17.47 -20.54 -4.35
C PRO A 208 -16.06 -20.45 -4.94
N ASP A 209 -15.90 -20.68 -6.25
CA ASP A 209 -14.59 -20.62 -6.91
C ASP A 209 -13.94 -19.24 -6.75
N SER A 210 -14.71 -18.19 -7.00
CA SER A 210 -14.23 -16.80 -6.84
C SER A 210 -13.85 -16.48 -5.38
N ALA A 211 -14.67 -16.93 -4.42
CA ALA A 211 -14.38 -16.75 -3.00
C ALA A 211 -13.08 -17.45 -2.59
N PHE A 212 -12.86 -18.70 -3.05
CA PHE A 212 -11.64 -19.46 -2.76
C PHE A 212 -10.40 -18.81 -3.37
N ARG A 213 -10.43 -18.42 -4.65
CA ARG A 213 -9.30 -17.75 -5.31
C ARG A 213 -8.92 -16.44 -4.60
N ILE A 214 -9.89 -15.60 -4.24
CA ILE A 214 -9.65 -14.39 -3.45
C ILE A 214 -9.06 -14.76 -2.07
N GLY A 215 -9.64 -15.75 -1.38
CA GLY A 215 -9.18 -16.17 -0.06
C GLY A 215 -7.74 -16.68 -0.06
N VAL A 216 -7.38 -17.52 -1.03
CA VAL A 216 -6.01 -18.00 -1.25
C VAL A 216 -5.06 -16.82 -1.49
N ASN A 217 -5.45 -15.90 -2.36
CA ASN A 217 -4.66 -14.70 -2.62
C ASN A 217 -4.46 -13.83 -1.37
N ILE A 218 -5.50 -13.58 -0.58
CA ILE A 218 -5.40 -12.80 0.66
C ILE A 218 -4.41 -13.43 1.64
N LEU A 219 -4.50 -14.74 1.87
CA LEU A 219 -3.60 -15.44 2.79
C LEU A 219 -2.18 -15.54 2.26
N ASN A 220 -2.02 -15.75 0.96
CA ASN A 220 -0.70 -15.77 0.33
C ASN A 220 -0.03 -14.38 0.41
N TYR A 221 -0.78 -13.31 0.12
CA TYR A 221 -0.31 -11.92 0.31
C TYR A 221 0.10 -11.65 1.76
N ALA A 222 -0.75 -11.99 2.73
CA ALA A 222 -0.45 -11.78 4.15
C ALA A 222 0.83 -12.52 4.56
N SER A 223 1.05 -13.73 4.05
CA SER A 223 2.22 -14.56 4.35
C SER A 223 3.50 -14.00 3.74
N SER A 224 3.48 -13.63 2.47
CA SER A 224 4.64 -13.06 1.77
C SER A 224 5.02 -11.68 2.31
N MET A 225 4.04 -10.90 2.79
CA MET A 225 4.28 -9.61 3.42
C MET A 225 4.77 -9.68 4.86
N ARG A 226 4.72 -10.84 5.51
CA ARG A 226 5.01 -10.98 6.95
C ARG A 226 6.41 -10.55 7.35
N ALA A 227 7.43 -11.04 6.66
CA ALA A 227 8.82 -10.70 6.97
C ALA A 227 9.09 -9.22 6.72
N TRP A 228 8.57 -8.70 5.62
CA TRP A 228 8.68 -7.29 5.28
C TRP A 228 7.93 -6.39 6.28
N ALA A 229 6.72 -6.77 6.72
CA ALA A 229 5.93 -6.01 7.68
C ALA A 229 6.67 -5.75 9.01
N LYS A 230 7.44 -6.73 9.48
CA LYS A 230 8.28 -6.59 10.67
C LYS A 230 9.36 -5.52 10.49
N ASN A 231 10.04 -5.52 9.35
CA ASN A 231 11.07 -4.52 9.03
C ASN A 231 10.47 -3.13 8.88
N ALA A 232 9.33 -3.01 8.19
CA ALA A 232 8.61 -1.75 8.04
C ALA A 232 8.15 -1.16 9.39
N ALA A 233 7.65 -2.00 10.30
CA ALA A 233 7.28 -1.58 11.65
C ALA A 233 8.50 -1.07 12.46
N GLN A 234 9.67 -1.66 12.27
CA GLN A 234 10.90 -1.18 12.92
C GLN A 234 11.37 0.17 12.32
N ALA A 235 11.29 0.34 11.00
CA ALA A 235 11.61 1.59 10.32
C ALA A 235 10.70 2.74 10.80
N MET A 236 9.40 2.49 10.99
CA MET A 236 8.48 3.48 11.56
C MET A 236 8.90 3.92 12.96
N LYS A 237 9.18 2.96 13.84
CA LYS A 237 9.63 3.25 15.22
C LYS A 237 10.97 4.01 15.26
N PHE A 238 11.81 3.83 14.26
CA PHE A 238 13.03 4.61 14.09
C PHE A 238 12.71 6.04 13.65
N ALA A 239 11.86 6.21 12.63
CA ALA A 239 11.47 7.53 12.12
C ALA A 239 10.81 8.40 13.20
N ASP A 240 9.96 7.82 14.07
CA ASP A 240 9.31 8.53 15.18
C ASP A 240 10.30 9.10 16.21
N LYS A 241 11.53 8.60 16.24
CA LYS A 241 12.60 9.07 17.14
C LYS A 241 13.49 10.13 16.52
N LEU A 242 13.32 10.43 15.23
CA LEU A 242 14.12 11.43 14.55
C LEU A 242 13.80 12.83 15.08
N LYS A 243 14.87 13.60 15.33
CA LYS A 243 14.73 14.94 15.90
C LYS A 243 14.55 15.99 14.79
N ALA A 244 13.64 16.94 15.01
CA ALA A 244 13.61 18.17 14.23
C ALA A 244 14.86 19.02 14.51
N TYR A 245 15.35 19.73 13.49
CA TYR A 245 16.46 20.67 13.59
C TYR A 245 15.92 22.09 13.48
N SER A 246 16.46 23.01 14.31
CA SER A 246 16.07 24.45 14.29
C SER A 246 16.58 25.17 13.04
N ASP A 247 17.79 24.78 12.55
CA ASP A 247 18.42 25.38 11.37
C ASP A 247 18.28 24.43 10.19
N SER A 248 17.11 24.43 9.57
CA SER A 248 16.76 23.49 8.51
C SER A 248 15.99 24.15 7.38
N VAL A 249 16.20 23.64 6.17
CA VAL A 249 15.37 23.97 5.01
C VAL A 249 14.07 23.17 5.10
N SER A 250 12.94 23.82 4.93
CA SER A 250 11.65 23.13 4.94
C SER A 250 11.47 22.30 3.67
N MET A 251 10.97 21.08 3.83
CA MET A 251 10.42 20.26 2.76
C MET A 251 8.98 19.92 3.13
N THR A 252 8.04 20.11 2.21
CA THR A 252 6.64 19.82 2.48
C THR A 252 6.20 18.54 1.77
N GLN A 253 5.72 17.58 2.54
CA GLN A 253 4.93 16.46 2.01
C GLN A 253 3.51 16.94 1.79
N VAL A 254 3.02 16.78 0.56
CA VAL A 254 1.68 17.25 0.16
C VAL A 254 0.61 16.33 0.76
N VAL A 255 -0.32 16.92 1.50
CA VAL A 255 -1.52 16.29 2.03
C VAL A 255 -2.66 16.50 1.04
N TYR A 256 -3.32 15.42 0.62
CA TYR A 256 -4.50 15.48 -0.26
C TYR A 256 -5.52 14.42 0.15
N ASP A 257 -6.72 14.46 -0.40
CA ASP A 257 -7.75 13.47 -0.11
C ASP A 257 -7.45 12.16 -0.86
N GLY A 258 -6.79 11.23 -0.16
CA GLY A 258 -6.30 9.96 -0.67
C GLY A 258 -5.16 9.40 0.18
N VAL A 259 -4.47 8.38 -0.32
CA VAL A 259 -3.33 7.74 0.37
C VAL A 259 -2.05 8.52 0.07
N TRP A 260 -1.87 9.67 0.70
CA TRP A 260 -0.72 10.56 0.51
C TRP A 260 0.50 10.17 1.37
N LYS A 261 0.30 9.44 2.46
CA LYS A 261 1.36 9.00 3.39
C LYS A 261 1.57 7.48 3.28
N THR A 262 2.08 7.06 2.14
CA THR A 262 2.27 5.63 1.82
C THR A 262 3.41 5.00 2.62
N ARG A 263 4.48 5.78 2.89
CA ARG A 263 5.68 5.38 3.63
C ARG A 263 5.98 6.38 4.74
N HIS A 264 5.93 5.92 5.99
CA HIS A 264 6.15 6.81 7.15
C HIS A 264 7.61 7.15 7.39
N ALA A 265 8.52 6.23 7.10
CA ALA A 265 9.92 6.37 7.42
C ALA A 265 10.79 6.83 6.24
N GLY A 266 10.38 6.57 5.00
CA GLY A 266 11.21 6.78 3.82
C GLY A 266 11.75 8.20 3.69
N LEU A 267 10.87 9.17 3.60
CA LEU A 267 11.24 10.57 3.49
C LEU A 267 12.00 11.09 4.71
N PRO A 268 11.52 10.89 5.96
CA PRO A 268 12.27 11.27 7.15
C PRO A 268 13.68 10.69 7.21
N VAL A 269 13.86 9.40 6.90
CA VAL A 269 15.18 8.76 6.90
C VAL A 269 16.07 9.36 5.83
N MET A 270 15.58 9.58 4.62
CA MET A 270 16.35 10.21 3.55
C MET A 270 16.82 11.60 3.95
N LEU A 271 15.92 12.46 4.47
CA LEU A 271 16.25 13.83 4.89
C LEU A 271 17.29 13.84 6.01
N GLN A 272 17.14 13.00 7.02
CA GLN A 272 18.08 12.91 8.14
C GLN A 272 19.48 12.41 7.72
N THR A 273 19.53 11.55 6.71
CA THR A 273 20.79 10.97 6.23
C THR A 273 21.47 11.80 5.14
N PHE A 274 20.80 12.83 4.61
CA PHE A 274 21.33 13.64 3.51
C PHE A 274 22.72 14.22 3.83
N ASN A 275 22.86 14.96 4.93
CA ASN A 275 24.13 15.55 5.36
C ASN A 275 25.21 14.48 5.59
N ALA A 276 24.86 13.41 6.33
CA ALA A 276 25.82 12.35 6.69
C ALA A 276 26.34 11.58 5.46
N ARG A 277 25.53 11.47 4.41
CA ARG A 277 25.87 10.68 3.21
C ARG A 277 26.51 11.51 2.11
N THR A 278 26.15 12.79 2.00
CA THR A 278 26.67 13.69 0.95
C THR A 278 27.81 14.56 1.43
N GLY A 279 27.99 14.74 2.74
CA GLY A 279 28.90 15.71 3.33
C GLY A 279 28.45 17.17 3.19
N ILE A 280 27.28 17.41 2.63
CA ILE A 280 26.71 18.75 2.43
C ILE A 280 26.04 19.19 3.73
N PRO A 281 26.41 20.35 4.33
CA PRO A 281 25.98 20.77 5.66
C PRO A 281 24.57 21.37 5.67
N VAL A 282 23.64 20.78 4.90
CA VAL A 282 22.23 21.17 4.87
C VAL A 282 21.39 20.14 5.58
N LYS A 283 20.50 20.60 6.44
CA LYS A 283 19.52 19.78 7.14
C LYS A 283 18.13 20.16 6.66
N PHE A 284 17.24 19.17 6.55
CA PHE A 284 15.85 19.39 6.15
C PHE A 284 14.89 19.15 7.32
N ALA A 285 13.83 19.96 7.39
CA ALA A 285 12.69 19.72 8.25
C ALA A 285 11.48 19.36 7.40
N LEU A 286 10.80 18.28 7.76
CA LEU A 286 9.60 17.82 7.08
C LEU A 286 8.37 18.54 7.66
N LYS A 287 7.56 19.14 6.78
CA LYS A 287 6.20 19.63 7.05
C LYS A 287 5.18 18.78 6.31
N GLU A 288 3.98 18.68 6.81
CA GLU A 288 2.84 18.03 6.16
C GLU A 288 1.75 19.10 5.98
N LEU A 289 1.49 19.52 4.74
CA LEU A 289 0.58 20.64 4.44
C LEU A 289 -0.30 20.30 3.23
N ARG A 290 -1.53 20.83 3.22
CA ARG A 290 -2.36 20.89 2.02
C ARG A 290 -1.85 21.98 1.07
N LEU A 291 -2.09 21.80 -0.21
CA LEU A 291 -1.67 22.76 -1.24
C LEU A 291 -2.36 24.13 -1.08
N SER A 292 -3.53 24.20 -0.44
CA SER A 292 -4.25 25.42 -0.11
C SER A 292 -3.65 26.20 1.08
N GLU A 293 -2.73 25.59 1.84
CA GLU A 293 -2.11 26.24 2.99
C GLU A 293 -0.92 27.13 2.56
N ALA A 294 -0.88 28.38 3.06
CA ALA A 294 0.16 29.33 2.70
C ALA A 294 1.59 28.87 3.01
N GLY A 295 1.75 27.99 4.00
CA GLY A 295 3.04 27.44 4.42
C GLY A 295 3.78 26.62 3.35
N ILE A 296 3.14 26.24 2.23
CA ILE A 296 3.81 25.56 1.12
C ILE A 296 4.89 26.43 0.48
N TYR A 297 4.71 27.76 0.46
CA TYR A 297 5.67 28.72 -0.12
C TYR A 297 6.95 28.90 0.72
N ASP A 298 6.99 28.39 1.94
CA ASP A 298 8.19 28.36 2.78
C ASP A 298 9.14 27.21 2.43
N SER A 299 8.71 26.29 1.59
CA SER A 299 9.46 25.09 1.23
C SER A 299 9.92 25.18 -0.23
N PRO A 300 11.22 25.06 -0.52
CA PRO A 300 11.72 25.05 -1.90
C PRO A 300 11.31 23.78 -2.66
N ILE A 301 10.91 22.73 -1.93
CA ILE A 301 10.51 21.46 -2.50
C ILE A 301 9.24 20.91 -1.86
N LEU A 302 8.27 20.56 -2.69
CA LEU A 302 7.10 19.78 -2.32
C LEU A 302 7.32 18.33 -2.72
N TYR A 303 6.94 17.40 -1.86
CA TYR A 303 6.97 15.97 -2.14
C TYR A 303 5.56 15.41 -2.19
N MET A 304 5.23 14.68 -3.27
CA MET A 304 3.92 14.06 -3.47
C MET A 304 4.08 12.59 -3.80
N THR A 305 3.34 11.73 -3.12
CA THR A 305 3.37 10.28 -3.35
C THR A 305 1.99 9.68 -3.13
N GLY A 306 1.74 8.50 -3.65
CA GLY A 306 0.47 7.80 -3.49
C GLY A 306 0.45 6.44 -4.14
N HIS A 307 -0.65 5.71 -3.93
CA HIS A 307 -0.92 4.41 -4.54
C HIS A 307 -2.04 4.47 -5.58
N GLU A 308 -3.15 5.07 -5.20
CA GLU A 308 -4.40 4.97 -5.92
C GLU A 308 -4.72 6.26 -6.69
N HIS A 309 -5.80 6.22 -7.42
CA HIS A 309 -6.34 7.40 -8.08
C HIS A 309 -6.66 8.50 -7.06
N PHE A 310 -6.38 9.73 -7.40
CA PHE A 310 -6.70 10.91 -6.60
C PHE A 310 -7.14 12.06 -7.50
N GLU A 311 -7.86 13.01 -6.92
CA GLU A 311 -8.21 14.26 -7.56
C GLU A 311 -7.88 15.43 -6.65
N LEU A 312 -7.28 16.48 -7.21
CA LEU A 312 -7.08 17.74 -6.52
C LEU A 312 -8.22 18.71 -6.82
N SER A 313 -8.60 19.49 -5.82
CA SER A 313 -9.54 20.60 -6.00
C SER A 313 -8.99 21.63 -7.00
N SER A 314 -9.87 22.47 -7.54
CA SER A 314 -9.44 23.57 -8.42
C SER A 314 -8.55 24.57 -7.68
N GLU A 315 -8.77 24.77 -6.38
CA GLU A 315 -7.95 25.63 -5.52
C GLU A 315 -6.55 25.05 -5.32
N ASP A 316 -6.44 23.73 -5.00
CA ASP A 316 -5.15 23.05 -4.88
C ASP A 316 -4.35 23.09 -6.18
N LYS A 317 -5.01 22.86 -7.33
CA LYS A 317 -4.38 22.98 -8.65
C LYS A 317 -3.85 24.38 -8.93
N ALA A 318 -4.62 25.41 -8.58
CA ALA A 318 -4.20 26.80 -8.75
C ALA A 318 -3.02 27.17 -7.85
N SER A 319 -3.04 26.72 -6.59
CA SER A 319 -1.94 26.90 -5.64
C SER A 319 -0.66 26.20 -6.09
N LEU A 320 -0.77 24.96 -6.54
CA LEU A 320 0.37 24.19 -7.07
C LEU A 320 0.95 24.85 -8.33
N LYS A 321 0.08 25.31 -9.24
CA LYS A 321 0.50 26.05 -10.42
C LYS A 321 1.32 27.28 -10.05
N LYS A 322 0.78 28.12 -9.16
CA LYS A 322 1.45 29.33 -8.67
C LYS A 322 2.78 29.01 -7.98
N TYR A 323 2.83 27.94 -7.17
CA TYR A 323 4.05 27.49 -6.50
C TYR A 323 5.16 27.16 -7.51
N ILE A 324 4.86 26.35 -8.52
CA ILE A 324 5.82 25.94 -9.54
C ILE A 324 6.24 27.13 -10.43
N GLU A 325 5.31 27.97 -10.86
CA GLU A 325 5.60 29.16 -11.69
C GLU A 325 6.47 30.19 -10.94
N ASN A 326 6.48 30.17 -9.61
CA ASN A 326 7.35 31.00 -8.78
C ASN A 326 8.69 30.32 -8.40
N GLY A 327 9.07 29.23 -9.09
CA GLY A 327 10.37 28.58 -8.92
C GLY A 327 10.39 27.45 -7.90
N GLY A 328 9.26 27.05 -7.33
CA GLY A 328 9.17 25.89 -6.46
C GLY A 328 9.28 24.58 -7.22
N LEU A 329 9.88 23.56 -6.62
CA LEU A 329 10.02 22.22 -7.19
C LEU A 329 8.95 21.27 -6.63
N LEU A 330 8.14 20.65 -7.51
CA LEU A 330 7.34 19.49 -7.17
C LEU A 330 8.13 18.21 -7.51
N PHE A 331 8.52 17.47 -6.49
CA PHE A 331 9.02 16.11 -6.65
C PHE A 331 7.90 15.11 -6.33
N ALA A 332 7.61 14.21 -7.25
CA ALA A 332 6.60 13.18 -7.04
C ALA A 332 7.10 11.79 -7.41
N GLU A 333 6.56 10.76 -6.73
CA GLU A 333 6.79 9.37 -7.09
C GLU A 333 5.50 8.55 -7.01
N SER A 334 5.34 7.61 -7.92
CA SER A 334 4.34 6.56 -7.76
C SER A 334 4.87 5.52 -6.76
N CYS A 335 4.42 5.58 -5.53
CA CYS A 335 4.87 4.64 -4.51
C CYS A 335 4.58 3.20 -4.94
N CYS A 336 5.57 2.32 -4.76
CA CYS A 336 5.51 0.93 -5.24
C CYS A 336 5.21 0.80 -6.75
N GLY A 337 5.32 1.87 -7.54
CA GLY A 337 5.03 1.89 -8.97
C GLY A 337 3.55 1.62 -9.32
N ARG A 338 2.63 2.07 -8.47
CA ARG A 338 1.19 1.84 -8.62
C ARG A 338 0.60 2.62 -9.79
N LYS A 339 -0.09 1.92 -10.67
CA LYS A 339 -0.65 2.50 -11.91
C LYS A 339 -1.73 3.54 -11.66
N GLY A 340 -2.51 3.39 -10.58
CA GLY A 340 -3.57 4.33 -10.20
C GLY A 340 -3.03 5.74 -9.95
N PHE A 341 -1.99 5.86 -9.13
CA PHE A 341 -1.33 7.14 -8.87
C PHE A 341 -0.59 7.66 -10.11
N ASP A 342 0.12 6.80 -10.84
CA ASP A 342 0.86 7.20 -12.06
C ASP A 342 -0.07 7.87 -13.08
N ALA A 343 -1.20 7.25 -13.37
CA ALA A 343 -2.19 7.79 -14.30
C ALA A 343 -2.79 9.11 -13.80
N ALA A 344 -3.19 9.17 -12.52
CA ALA A 344 -3.78 10.34 -11.91
C ALA A 344 -2.80 11.52 -11.86
N PHE A 345 -1.54 11.28 -11.49
CA PHE A 345 -0.49 12.30 -11.46
C PHE A 345 -0.24 12.91 -12.84
N LYS A 346 -0.06 12.07 -13.87
CA LYS A 346 0.15 12.53 -15.24
C LYS A 346 -1.03 13.34 -15.77
N ALA A 347 -2.25 12.89 -15.52
CA ALA A 347 -3.46 13.61 -15.89
C ALA A 347 -3.56 14.96 -15.16
N MET A 348 -3.31 14.98 -13.86
CA MET A 348 -3.34 16.16 -13.02
C MET A 348 -2.34 17.22 -13.51
N ILE A 349 -1.06 16.85 -13.66
CA ILE A 349 -0.02 17.82 -14.02
C ILE A 349 -0.20 18.34 -15.46
N THR A 350 -0.67 17.50 -16.39
CA THR A 350 -1.03 17.92 -17.75
C THR A 350 -2.22 18.89 -17.74
N SER A 351 -3.19 18.69 -16.85
CA SER A 351 -4.34 19.61 -16.71
C SER A 351 -3.93 20.99 -16.18
N ILE A 352 -2.91 21.04 -15.32
CA ILE A 352 -2.37 22.31 -14.78
C ILE A 352 -1.51 23.04 -15.82
N PHE A 353 -0.71 22.30 -16.60
CA PHE A 353 0.22 22.85 -17.58
C PHE A 353 0.03 22.25 -18.99
N PRO A 354 -1.09 22.54 -19.67
CA PRO A 354 -1.45 21.89 -20.94
C PRO A 354 -0.48 22.21 -22.09
N SER A 355 0.30 23.28 -21.99
CA SER A 355 1.31 23.69 -22.97
C SER A 355 2.70 23.07 -22.75
N LYS A 356 2.90 22.35 -21.63
CA LYS A 356 4.18 21.74 -21.27
C LYS A 356 4.10 20.22 -21.32
N LYS A 357 5.26 19.57 -21.47
CA LYS A 357 5.37 18.11 -21.51
C LYS A 357 6.13 17.60 -20.30
N LEU A 358 5.71 16.45 -19.80
CA LEU A 358 6.43 15.66 -18.82
C LEU A 358 7.28 14.63 -19.59
N ASP A 359 8.50 14.99 -19.91
CA ASP A 359 9.40 14.17 -20.73
C ASP A 359 10.45 13.45 -19.88
N ARG A 360 10.99 12.35 -20.39
CA ARG A 360 12.09 11.64 -19.74
C ARG A 360 13.32 12.54 -19.62
N ILE A 361 13.88 12.65 -18.41
CA ILE A 361 15.09 13.44 -18.16
C ILE A 361 16.29 12.72 -18.80
N PRO A 362 17.11 13.41 -19.63
CA PRO A 362 18.28 12.82 -20.25
C PRO A 362 19.33 12.37 -19.22
N LEU A 363 20.05 11.29 -19.51
CA LEU A 363 21.07 10.73 -18.61
C LEU A 363 22.29 11.64 -18.38
N ASP A 364 22.51 12.61 -19.26
CA ASP A 364 23.54 13.62 -19.11
C ASP A 364 23.13 14.81 -18.23
N SER A 365 21.88 14.84 -17.74
CA SER A 365 21.39 15.84 -16.78
C SER A 365 22.20 15.81 -15.48
N ILE A 366 22.32 16.99 -14.85
CA ILE A 366 22.94 17.17 -13.54
C ILE A 366 22.29 16.28 -12.45
N LEU A 367 20.98 15.99 -12.60
CA LEU A 367 20.22 15.12 -11.72
C LEU A 367 20.77 13.67 -11.61
N PHE A 368 21.55 13.23 -12.60
CA PHE A 368 22.19 11.91 -12.55
C PHE A 368 23.69 11.99 -12.31
N LYS A 369 24.22 13.18 -12.01
CA LYS A 369 25.66 13.41 -11.82
C LYS A 369 26.01 13.89 -10.41
N GLU A 370 25.20 14.78 -9.81
CA GLU A 370 25.56 15.47 -8.58
C GLU A 370 24.49 15.36 -7.48
N PRO A 371 24.87 15.11 -6.23
CA PRO A 371 26.22 14.80 -5.76
C PRO A 371 26.67 13.36 -6.06
N ASN A 372 25.79 12.53 -6.64
CA ASN A 372 26.10 11.13 -6.92
C ASN A 372 26.05 10.88 -8.44
N GLU A 373 27.07 10.25 -9.01
CA GLU A 373 27.03 9.78 -10.40
C GLU A 373 26.19 8.50 -10.51
N ILE A 374 25.08 8.54 -11.27
CA ILE A 374 24.10 7.47 -11.39
C ILE A 374 23.97 7.03 -12.84
N LYS A 375 24.67 5.97 -13.23
CA LYS A 375 24.60 5.38 -14.59
C LYS A 375 23.54 4.27 -14.66
N ALA A 376 23.35 3.54 -13.56
CA ALA A 376 22.39 2.46 -13.46
C ALA A 376 21.91 2.30 -12.03
N VAL A 377 20.67 1.90 -11.87
CA VAL A 377 20.02 1.63 -10.58
C VAL A 377 19.60 0.17 -10.47
N GLY A 378 19.69 -0.41 -9.28
CA GLY A 378 19.08 -1.69 -8.97
C GLY A 378 17.57 -1.55 -8.91
N VAL A 379 16.85 -2.58 -9.33
CA VAL A 379 15.39 -2.60 -9.33
C VAL A 379 14.85 -3.75 -8.51
N THR A 380 13.64 -3.58 -7.99
CA THR A 380 12.91 -4.64 -7.28
C THR A 380 12.55 -5.78 -8.22
N GLU A 381 12.22 -6.94 -7.65
CA GLU A 381 11.84 -8.11 -8.43
C GLU A 381 10.62 -7.85 -9.34
N GLY A 382 9.60 -7.13 -8.83
CA GLY A 382 8.43 -6.74 -9.63
C GLY A 382 8.78 -5.90 -10.85
N LEU A 383 9.74 -4.98 -10.73
CA LEU A 383 10.19 -4.17 -11.86
C LEU A 383 11.19 -4.92 -12.76
N MET A 384 11.99 -5.82 -12.21
CA MET A 384 12.92 -6.66 -12.95
C MET A 384 12.19 -7.53 -13.99
N GLN A 385 11.06 -8.10 -13.64
CA GLN A 385 10.25 -8.91 -14.55
C GLN A 385 9.79 -8.08 -15.77
N GLU A 386 9.31 -6.86 -15.54
CA GLU A 386 8.91 -5.94 -16.61
C GLU A 386 10.10 -5.47 -17.47
N SER A 387 11.30 -5.45 -16.91
CA SER A 387 12.54 -5.05 -17.58
C SER A 387 13.24 -6.20 -18.31
N GLY A 388 12.54 -7.30 -18.57
CA GLY A 388 13.09 -8.47 -19.25
C GLY A 388 14.15 -9.21 -18.43
N GLY A 389 13.98 -9.28 -17.11
CA GLY A 389 14.86 -9.99 -16.17
C GLY A 389 16.12 -9.22 -15.77
N LYS A 390 16.23 -7.94 -16.10
CA LYS A 390 17.40 -7.14 -15.74
C LYS A 390 17.29 -6.63 -14.31
N ALA A 391 18.20 -7.04 -13.44
CA ALA A 391 18.29 -6.56 -12.06
C ALA A 391 18.78 -5.11 -11.92
N ARG A 392 19.36 -4.54 -12.98
CA ARG A 392 19.78 -3.14 -13.05
C ARG A 392 19.34 -2.52 -14.37
N THR A 393 18.85 -1.29 -14.30
CA THR A 393 18.39 -0.52 -15.46
C THR A 393 18.94 0.91 -15.41
N GLU A 394 18.82 1.63 -16.51
CA GLU A 394 19.01 3.08 -16.48
C GLU A 394 17.97 3.73 -15.55
N PRO A 395 18.35 4.78 -14.78
CA PRO A 395 17.39 5.53 -14.00
C PRO A 395 16.33 6.16 -14.89
N ALA A 396 15.09 6.16 -14.44
CA ALA A 396 13.96 6.74 -15.16
C ALA A 396 13.28 7.80 -14.30
N LEU A 397 13.66 9.06 -14.52
CA LEU A 397 12.96 10.23 -14.02
C LEU A 397 12.35 11.00 -15.19
N PHE A 398 11.21 11.62 -14.95
CA PHE A 398 10.52 12.50 -15.88
C PHE A 398 10.54 13.92 -15.34
N GLY A 399 10.71 14.90 -16.21
CA GLY A 399 10.78 16.30 -15.82
C GLY A 399 9.88 17.18 -16.68
N MET A 400 9.39 18.26 -16.11
CA MET A 400 8.71 19.33 -16.83
C MET A 400 9.56 20.59 -16.73
N ASP A 401 10.05 21.07 -17.88
CA ASP A 401 10.97 22.21 -17.97
C ASP A 401 10.25 23.56 -17.92
N PHE A 402 10.80 24.47 -17.14
CA PHE A 402 10.32 25.84 -16.94
C PHE A 402 11.39 26.90 -17.29
N GLY A 403 12.01 26.76 -18.46
CA GLY A 403 12.99 27.74 -18.94
C GLY A 403 14.43 27.41 -18.53
N GLY A 404 14.78 26.13 -18.55
CA GLY A 404 16.13 25.64 -18.25
C GLY A 404 16.25 24.99 -16.86
N HIS A 405 15.17 24.97 -16.10
CA HIS A 405 15.08 24.21 -14.84
C HIS A 405 13.81 23.36 -14.80
N TYR A 406 13.85 22.26 -14.06
CA TYR A 406 12.67 21.41 -13.86
C TYR A 406 11.86 21.92 -12.66
N GLY A 407 10.64 22.40 -12.92
CA GLY A 407 9.67 22.72 -11.86
C GLY A 407 8.90 21.48 -11.39
N VAL A 408 8.94 20.39 -12.15
CA VAL A 408 8.37 19.08 -11.79
C VAL A 408 9.40 18.00 -12.09
N ILE A 409 9.65 17.12 -11.10
CA ILE A 409 10.42 15.90 -11.26
C ILE A 409 9.54 14.75 -10.79
N TYR A 410 9.42 13.71 -11.61
CA TYR A 410 8.54 12.58 -11.36
C TYR A 410 9.22 11.24 -11.58
N SER A 411 9.05 10.31 -10.62
CA SER A 411 9.43 8.90 -10.75
C SER A 411 8.18 8.02 -10.89
N PRO A 412 8.02 7.26 -11.98
CA PRO A 412 6.93 6.29 -12.12
C PRO A 412 7.16 5.04 -11.26
N PHE A 413 8.32 4.92 -10.62
CA PHE A 413 8.73 3.81 -9.77
C PHE A 413 8.97 4.27 -8.35
N GLY A 414 8.67 3.38 -7.37
CA GLY A 414 8.83 3.70 -5.97
C GLY A 414 10.29 3.93 -5.57
N LEU A 415 10.56 5.04 -4.91
CA LEU A 415 11.86 5.42 -4.35
C LEU A 415 11.88 5.28 -2.82
N ALA A 416 10.78 5.65 -2.16
CA ALA A 416 10.71 5.72 -0.70
C ALA A 416 10.97 4.37 -0.01
N GLY A 417 10.65 3.26 -0.66
CA GLY A 417 11.01 1.92 -0.18
C GLY A 417 12.52 1.69 -0.11
N GLY A 418 13.26 2.21 -1.08
CA GLY A 418 14.74 2.19 -1.07
C GLY A 418 15.33 3.12 -0.01
N TRP A 419 14.69 4.26 0.27
CA TRP A 419 15.13 5.15 1.36
C TRP A 419 15.00 4.49 2.73
N GLU A 420 13.97 3.69 2.95
CA GLU A 420 13.79 2.88 4.15
C GLU A 420 14.69 1.64 4.20
N MET A 421 15.44 1.35 3.11
CA MET A 421 16.18 0.11 2.91
C MET A 421 15.30 -1.13 3.09
N SER A 422 14.02 -1.00 2.74
CA SER A 422 13.00 -2.04 2.94
C SER A 422 11.96 -1.99 1.82
N GLN A 423 12.22 -2.73 0.74
CA GLN A 423 11.29 -2.83 -0.38
C GLN A 423 10.19 -3.87 -0.10
N SER A 424 8.95 -3.52 -0.44
CA SER A 424 7.86 -4.49 -0.46
C SER A 424 8.11 -5.56 -1.54
N PRO A 425 7.80 -6.84 -1.29
CA PRO A 425 7.97 -7.92 -2.27
C PRO A 425 7.28 -7.65 -3.61
N TYR A 426 6.18 -6.92 -3.59
CA TYR A 426 5.38 -6.59 -4.77
C TYR A 426 5.66 -5.19 -5.35
N ALA A 427 6.63 -4.47 -4.80
CA ALA A 427 6.92 -3.13 -5.28
C ALA A 427 7.56 -3.16 -6.68
N ARG A 428 7.16 -2.22 -7.51
CA ARG A 428 7.85 -1.80 -8.73
C ARG A 428 8.66 -0.55 -8.37
N GLY A 429 9.88 -0.75 -7.89
CA GLY A 429 10.67 0.30 -7.29
C GLY A 429 12.17 0.18 -7.59
N ILE A 430 12.88 1.21 -7.18
CA ILE A 430 14.33 1.29 -7.26
C ILE A 430 14.93 0.86 -5.92
N ASN A 431 15.94 0.01 -5.97
CA ASN A 431 16.57 -0.54 -4.77
C ASN A 431 17.49 0.48 -4.08
N ASP A 432 17.61 0.29 -2.81
CA ASP A 432 18.44 0.91 -1.77
C ASP A 432 19.36 2.07 -2.19
N SER A 433 20.59 1.80 -2.59
CA SER A 433 21.58 2.86 -2.89
C SER A 433 21.16 3.72 -4.10
N GLY A 434 20.54 3.11 -5.12
CA GLY A 434 20.07 3.85 -6.30
C GLY A 434 18.93 4.82 -5.93
N ALA A 435 17.98 4.38 -5.11
CA ALA A 435 16.90 5.24 -4.63
C ALA A 435 17.42 6.38 -3.75
N LEU A 436 18.34 6.08 -2.83
CA LEU A 436 18.98 7.09 -1.97
C LEU A 436 19.73 8.14 -2.79
N HIS A 437 20.55 7.69 -3.75
CA HIS A 437 21.31 8.61 -4.61
C HIS A 437 20.38 9.50 -5.43
N LEU A 438 19.30 8.95 -6.01
CA LEU A 438 18.31 9.75 -6.74
C LEU A 438 17.63 10.79 -5.82
N GLY A 439 17.20 10.39 -4.62
CA GLY A 439 16.62 11.31 -3.64
C GLY A 439 17.59 12.44 -3.25
N GLN A 440 18.86 12.10 -2.98
CA GLN A 440 19.90 13.07 -2.65
C GLN A 440 20.20 14.05 -3.79
N ASN A 441 20.25 13.54 -5.04
CA ASN A 441 20.48 14.38 -6.20
C ASN A 441 19.28 15.34 -6.45
N ILE A 442 18.04 14.88 -6.25
CA ILE A 442 16.85 15.74 -6.35
C ILE A 442 16.85 16.81 -5.25
N LEU A 443 17.21 16.45 -4.01
CA LEU A 443 17.35 17.44 -2.94
C LEU A 443 18.44 18.48 -3.25
N MET A 444 19.59 18.03 -3.75
CA MET A 444 20.67 18.93 -4.15
C MET A 444 20.22 19.86 -5.27
N TYR A 445 19.53 19.31 -6.27
CA TYR A 445 18.99 20.09 -7.38
C TYR A 445 18.04 21.20 -6.89
N SER A 446 17.18 20.91 -5.91
CA SER A 446 16.25 21.90 -5.34
C SER A 446 16.91 23.03 -4.56
N LEU A 447 18.18 22.86 -4.16
CA LEU A 447 18.94 23.88 -3.43
C LEU A 447 19.80 24.75 -4.37
N THR A 448 20.05 24.30 -5.60
CA THR A 448 20.99 24.94 -6.52
C THR A 448 20.34 25.53 -7.77
N ASN A 449 19.08 25.22 -8.00
CA ASN A 449 18.29 25.67 -9.15
C ASN A 449 16.93 26.20 -8.69
#